data_8df539e91de930a0d838e1c6f4aee99d
#
_entry.id   8df539e91de930a0d838e1c6f4aee99d
#
_cell.length_a   1.000
_cell.length_b   1.000
_cell.length_c   1.000
_cell.angle_alpha   90.00
_cell.angle_beta   90.00
_cell.angle_gamma   90.00
#
_symmetry.space_group_name_H-M   'P 1'
#
loop_
_entity.id
_entity.type
_entity.pdbx_description
1 polymer ?
#
loop_
_entity_poly.entity_id
_entity_poly.type
_entity_poly.pdbx_seq_one_letter_code
_entity_poly.pdbx_strand_id
1 'polypeptide(L)'
;MGRFGPSQVAILVLAVAGSAWGTVTDGKLAFDTYSGYFVSNKFEPDSAESFLAITNQEQFDKVFGVAFVMGDKSHRLPDGAFTSHLVVAAIKRGAAVWQFKVRSVSVKDGVVKVSYTTNSKKSESATFACPLIVSVPKDKYTAVQFVENGKAVKTVECRP
;
A
#
# COMPACT_ATOMS: atom_id res chain seq x y z
N MET A 1 -22.31 64.83 40.90
CA MET A 1 -22.85 63.46 40.89
C MET A 1 -22.88 62.95 39.47
N GLY A 2 -21.89 62.24 39.01
CA GLY A 2 -21.78 61.65 37.69
C GLY A 2 -21.53 60.13 37.83
N ARG A 3 -22.50 59.34 37.41
CA ARG A 3 -22.41 57.87 37.40
C ARG A 3 -21.75 57.41 36.10
N PHE A 4 -20.59 56.82 36.18
CA PHE A 4 -19.95 56.12 35.09
C PHE A 4 -20.61 54.74 34.95
N GLY A 5 -21.19 54.46 33.78
CA GLY A 5 -21.67 53.12 33.42
C GLY A 5 -20.53 52.25 32.87
N PRO A 6 -20.54 50.94 33.11
CA PRO A 6 -19.47 50.05 32.64
C PRO A 6 -19.63 49.77 31.13
N SER A 7 -18.57 50.00 30.37
CA SER A 7 -18.43 49.57 28.98
C SER A 7 -18.38 48.05 28.91
N GLN A 8 -19.36 47.48 28.21
CA GLN A 8 -19.31 46.06 27.87
C GLN A 8 -18.34 45.86 26.68
N VAL A 9 -17.27 45.20 26.92
CA VAL A 9 -16.38 44.70 25.87
C VAL A 9 -16.97 43.41 25.31
N ALA A 10 -17.51 43.49 24.10
CA ALA A 10 -17.95 42.30 23.36
C ALA A 10 -16.71 41.53 22.86
N ILE A 11 -16.43 40.41 23.44
CA ILE A 11 -15.42 39.47 22.93
C ILE A 11 -16.04 38.70 21.78
N LEU A 12 -15.60 39.01 20.56
CA LEU A 12 -15.95 38.26 19.36
C LEU A 12 -15.13 36.97 19.35
N VAL A 13 -15.74 35.87 19.73
CA VAL A 13 -15.14 34.52 19.60
C VAL A 13 -15.25 34.12 18.11
N LEU A 14 -14.18 34.25 17.35
CA LEU A 14 -14.08 33.62 16.04
C LEU A 14 -14.03 32.09 16.24
N ALA A 15 -15.11 31.43 15.93
CA ALA A 15 -15.14 29.98 15.76
C ALA A 15 -14.37 29.64 14.48
N VAL A 16 -13.13 29.20 14.64
CA VAL A 16 -12.37 28.57 13.56
C VAL A 16 -13.05 27.23 13.29
N ALA A 17 -13.83 27.14 12.22
CA ALA A 17 -14.33 25.88 11.70
C ALA A 17 -13.14 25.09 11.18
N GLY A 18 -12.54 24.29 12.05
CA GLY A 18 -11.53 23.31 11.68
C GLY A 18 -12.16 22.31 10.72
N SER A 19 -11.75 22.33 9.46
CA SER A 19 -12.05 21.28 8.49
C SER A 19 -11.61 19.96 9.12
N ALA A 20 -12.57 19.11 9.48
CA ALA A 20 -12.30 17.75 9.92
C ALA A 20 -11.75 16.97 8.73
N TRP A 21 -10.46 17.03 8.52
CA TRP A 21 -9.73 16.10 7.66
C TRP A 21 -9.87 14.76 8.34
N GLY A 22 -10.64 13.85 7.73
CA GLY A 22 -10.81 12.51 8.24
C GLY A 22 -9.41 11.90 8.46
N THR A 23 -9.03 11.73 9.71
CA THR A 23 -7.80 11.06 10.10
C THR A 23 -7.97 9.57 9.89
N VAL A 24 -7.02 8.95 9.21
CA VAL A 24 -6.93 7.49 9.11
C VAL A 24 -6.79 6.94 10.53
N THR A 25 -7.67 6.01 10.90
CA THR A 25 -7.60 5.39 12.24
C THR A 25 -6.43 4.42 12.30
N ASP A 26 -5.50 4.65 13.21
CA ASP A 26 -4.36 3.77 13.45
C ASP A 26 -4.81 2.36 13.89
N GLY A 27 -4.13 1.34 13.40
CA GLY A 27 -4.42 -0.03 13.80
C GLY A 27 -4.03 -1.09 12.77
N LYS A 28 -4.47 -2.31 13.04
CA LYS A 28 -4.34 -3.42 12.09
C LYS A 28 -5.31 -3.25 10.93
N LEU A 29 -4.83 -3.55 9.73
CA LEU A 29 -5.64 -3.58 8.51
C LEU A 29 -5.93 -5.02 8.11
N ALA A 30 -7.16 -5.26 7.65
CA ALA A 30 -7.48 -6.47 6.89
C ALA A 30 -6.73 -6.43 5.55
N PHE A 31 -6.29 -7.58 5.08
CA PHE A 31 -5.58 -7.68 3.81
C PHE A 31 -5.84 -9.02 3.14
N ASP A 32 -5.73 -9.03 1.81
CA ASP A 32 -5.71 -10.22 1.00
C ASP A 32 -4.42 -10.28 0.18
N THR A 33 -4.01 -11.50 -0.20
CA THR A 33 -2.82 -11.73 -1.02
C THR A 33 -3.19 -12.44 -2.31
N TYR A 34 -2.48 -12.12 -3.40
CA TYR A 34 -2.80 -12.63 -4.73
C TYR A 34 -1.56 -13.25 -5.38
N SER A 35 -1.71 -14.47 -5.88
CA SER A 35 -0.66 -15.23 -6.55
C SER A 35 -0.95 -15.51 -8.03
N GLY A 36 -2.10 -15.07 -8.54
CA GLY A 36 -2.53 -15.31 -9.91
C GLY A 36 -1.94 -14.37 -10.96
N TYR A 37 -0.75 -13.79 -10.71
CA TYR A 37 -0.12 -12.81 -11.59
C TYR A 37 1.36 -13.11 -11.79
N PHE A 38 1.87 -12.69 -12.95
CA PHE A 38 3.30 -12.60 -13.22
C PHE A 38 3.72 -11.14 -13.41
N VAL A 39 4.97 -10.85 -13.20
CA VAL A 39 5.54 -9.51 -13.42
C VAL A 39 5.83 -9.34 -14.91
N SER A 40 5.37 -8.23 -15.48
CA SER A 40 5.68 -7.89 -16.88
C SER A 40 7.20 -7.74 -17.08
N ASN A 41 7.73 -8.38 -18.10
CA ASN A 41 9.14 -8.26 -18.46
C ASN A 41 9.53 -6.88 -19.00
N LYS A 42 8.55 -6.00 -19.23
CA LYS A 42 8.74 -4.60 -19.62
C LYS A 42 8.82 -3.65 -18.42
N PHE A 43 8.42 -4.13 -17.23
CA PHE A 43 8.41 -3.32 -16.04
C PHE A 43 9.73 -3.45 -15.28
N GLU A 44 10.52 -2.39 -15.26
CA GLU A 44 11.80 -2.27 -14.53
C GLU A 44 12.68 -3.54 -14.65
N PRO A 45 12.98 -4.03 -15.88
CA PRO A 45 13.62 -5.34 -16.07
C PRO A 45 15.00 -5.44 -15.42
N ASP A 46 15.71 -4.32 -15.29
CA ASP A 46 17.08 -4.26 -14.75
C ASP A 46 17.11 -4.01 -13.24
N SER A 47 15.96 -3.78 -12.60
CA SER A 47 15.87 -3.57 -11.15
C SER A 47 15.84 -4.90 -10.41
N ALA A 48 16.73 -5.08 -9.42
CA ALA A 48 16.71 -6.26 -8.57
C ALA A 48 15.45 -6.35 -7.69
N GLU A 49 14.95 -5.19 -7.26
CA GLU A 49 13.76 -5.07 -6.43
C GLU A 49 12.89 -3.89 -6.88
N SER A 50 11.57 -4.03 -6.76
CA SER A 50 10.62 -2.95 -6.96
C SER A 50 9.59 -2.94 -5.84
N PHE A 51 9.17 -1.74 -5.41
CA PHE A 51 8.18 -1.54 -4.35
C PHE A 51 7.15 -0.53 -4.83
N LEU A 52 5.86 -0.86 -4.72
CA LEU A 52 4.80 -0.13 -5.37
C LEU A 52 3.60 0.09 -4.43
N ALA A 53 3.00 1.26 -4.54
CA ALA A 53 1.66 1.57 -4.07
C ALA A 53 0.81 1.88 -5.30
N ILE A 54 -0.15 1.00 -5.62
CA ILE A 54 -0.93 1.02 -6.86
C ILE A 54 -2.35 1.41 -6.51
N THR A 55 -2.83 2.49 -7.11
CA THR A 55 -4.12 3.12 -6.79
C THR A 55 -5.20 2.89 -7.83
N ASN A 56 -4.83 2.38 -9.00
CA ASN A 56 -5.78 2.16 -10.11
C ASN A 56 -5.38 0.98 -11.00
N GLN A 57 -6.32 0.50 -11.80
CA GLN A 57 -6.16 -0.66 -12.68
C GLN A 57 -5.10 -0.45 -13.75
N GLU A 58 -5.01 0.75 -14.33
CA GLU A 58 -4.03 1.05 -15.38
C GLU A 58 -2.59 0.89 -14.89
N GLN A 59 -2.30 1.37 -13.67
CA GLN A 59 -0.98 1.18 -13.04
C GLN A 59 -0.71 -0.31 -12.79
N PHE A 60 -1.72 -1.06 -12.35
CA PHE A 60 -1.60 -2.48 -12.09
C PHE A 60 -1.28 -3.27 -13.37
N ASP A 61 -1.99 -3.01 -14.45
CA ASP A 61 -1.85 -3.70 -15.74
C ASP A 61 -0.50 -3.40 -16.43
N LYS A 62 0.14 -2.29 -16.11
CA LYS A 62 1.51 -1.98 -16.56
C LYS A 62 2.56 -2.86 -15.89
N VAL A 63 2.29 -3.30 -14.68
CA VAL A 63 3.23 -4.07 -13.86
C VAL A 63 2.98 -5.56 -13.95
N PHE A 64 1.71 -5.98 -13.95
CA PHE A 64 1.31 -7.37 -13.80
C PHE A 64 0.46 -7.86 -14.97
N GLY A 65 0.77 -9.08 -15.41
CA GLY A 65 -0.07 -9.86 -16.30
C GLY A 65 -0.71 -11.03 -15.55
N VAL A 66 -1.87 -11.46 -16.05
CA VAL A 66 -2.59 -12.60 -15.49
C VAL A 66 -1.83 -13.89 -15.77
N ALA A 67 -1.49 -14.64 -14.73
CA ALA A 67 -0.99 -16.00 -14.87
C ALA A 67 -2.18 -16.92 -15.25
N PHE A 68 -2.09 -17.56 -16.42
CA PHE A 68 -3.10 -18.50 -16.87
C PHE A 68 -2.98 -19.83 -16.14
N VAL A 69 -3.82 -20.03 -15.13
CA VAL A 69 -4.18 -21.38 -14.68
C VAL A 69 -5.60 -21.61 -15.17
N MET A 70 -5.80 -22.63 -16.01
CA MET A 70 -7.08 -22.89 -16.66
C MET A 70 -8.22 -22.91 -15.62
N GLY A 71 -9.14 -21.93 -15.73
CA GLY A 71 -10.39 -21.87 -14.98
C GLY A 71 -10.34 -21.34 -13.55
N ASP A 72 -9.17 -21.22 -12.93
CA ASP A 72 -9.06 -20.73 -11.54
C ASP A 72 -8.83 -19.22 -11.48
N LYS A 73 -9.81 -18.49 -10.96
CA LYS A 73 -9.74 -17.04 -10.68
C LYS A 73 -9.60 -16.73 -9.19
N SER A 74 -9.50 -17.74 -8.32
CA SER A 74 -9.54 -17.58 -6.87
C SER A 74 -8.36 -16.77 -6.30
N HIS A 75 -7.25 -16.70 -7.04
CA HIS A 75 -6.04 -15.98 -6.64
C HIS A 75 -5.84 -14.64 -7.37
N ARG A 76 -6.90 -14.05 -7.88
CA ARG A 76 -6.89 -12.78 -8.61
C ARG A 76 -7.64 -11.70 -7.85
N LEU A 77 -7.24 -10.45 -8.08
CA LEU A 77 -8.01 -9.30 -7.63
C LEU A 77 -9.44 -9.36 -8.18
N PRO A 78 -10.45 -9.05 -7.38
CA PRO A 78 -11.83 -8.92 -7.86
C PRO A 78 -11.94 -7.81 -8.91
N ASP A 79 -12.89 -7.92 -9.81
CA ASP A 79 -13.22 -6.87 -10.75
C ASP A 79 -13.62 -5.60 -9.98
N GLY A 80 -13.05 -4.44 -10.36
CA GLY A 80 -13.29 -3.18 -9.68
C GLY A 80 -12.62 -3.03 -8.31
N ALA A 81 -11.65 -3.87 -7.96
CA ALA A 81 -10.96 -3.83 -6.66
C ALA A 81 -10.44 -2.44 -6.29
N PHE A 82 -9.96 -1.67 -7.25
CA PHE A 82 -9.39 -0.33 -7.02
C PHE A 82 -10.42 0.75 -6.63
N THR A 83 -11.71 0.45 -6.70
CA THR A 83 -12.76 1.32 -6.15
C THR A 83 -12.67 1.39 -4.63
N SER A 84 -12.36 0.28 -3.97
CA SER A 84 -12.38 0.13 -2.51
C SER A 84 -11.05 -0.31 -1.89
N HIS A 85 -10.03 -0.61 -2.71
CA HIS A 85 -8.75 -1.12 -2.24
C HIS A 85 -7.56 -0.36 -2.83
N LEU A 86 -6.51 -0.25 -2.03
CA LEU A 86 -5.15 0.05 -2.44
C LEU A 86 -4.42 -1.28 -2.60
N VAL A 87 -3.64 -1.44 -3.67
CA VAL A 87 -2.76 -2.59 -3.84
C VAL A 87 -1.32 -2.16 -3.57
N VAL A 88 -0.64 -2.93 -2.75
CA VAL A 88 0.78 -2.76 -2.46
C VAL A 88 1.53 -3.97 -2.98
N ALA A 89 2.68 -3.76 -3.59
CA ALA A 89 3.46 -4.85 -4.16
C ALA A 89 4.96 -4.70 -3.90
N ALA A 90 5.60 -5.84 -3.65
CA ALA A 90 7.06 -5.96 -3.64
C ALA A 90 7.46 -7.02 -4.67
N ILE A 91 8.47 -6.72 -5.47
CA ILE A 91 8.96 -7.61 -6.53
C ILE A 91 10.44 -7.86 -6.27
N LYS A 92 10.86 -9.11 -6.31
CA LYS A 92 12.27 -9.52 -6.29
C LYS A 92 12.62 -10.22 -7.59
N ARG A 93 13.78 -9.87 -8.18
CA ARG A 93 14.27 -10.44 -9.43
C ARG A 93 15.66 -11.02 -9.27
N GLY A 94 15.99 -12.05 -10.04
CA GLY A 94 17.31 -12.66 -10.11
C GLY A 94 17.27 -14.17 -10.20
N ALA A 95 18.45 -14.81 -10.01
CA ALA A 95 18.64 -16.25 -10.10
C ALA A 95 18.17 -16.99 -8.83
N ALA A 96 16.99 -16.66 -8.34
CA ALA A 96 16.34 -17.34 -7.21
C ALA A 96 14.82 -17.23 -7.33
N VAL A 97 14.12 -18.21 -6.81
CA VAL A 97 12.68 -18.17 -6.59
C VAL A 97 12.45 -17.68 -5.17
N TRP A 98 11.78 -16.54 -5.01
CA TRP A 98 11.40 -16.01 -3.71
C TRP A 98 9.96 -16.37 -3.37
N GLN A 99 9.77 -16.76 -2.11
CA GLN A 99 8.48 -16.97 -1.49
C GLN A 99 8.28 -15.91 -0.41
N PHE A 100 7.11 -15.30 -0.41
CA PHE A 100 6.73 -14.26 0.54
C PHE A 100 5.65 -14.78 1.48
N LYS A 101 5.73 -14.38 2.75
CA LYS A 101 4.68 -14.62 3.73
C LYS A 101 4.38 -13.33 4.48
N VAL A 102 3.22 -12.73 4.25
CA VAL A 102 2.76 -11.56 4.99
C VAL A 102 2.52 -11.96 6.45
N ARG A 103 3.06 -11.17 7.36
CA ARG A 103 2.91 -11.34 8.82
C ARG A 103 1.83 -10.45 9.37
N SER A 104 1.82 -9.18 8.95
CA SER A 104 0.84 -8.20 9.38
C SER A 104 0.81 -7.01 8.44
N VAL A 105 -0.35 -6.40 8.36
CA VAL A 105 -0.52 -5.08 7.77
C VAL A 105 -1.15 -4.17 8.81
N SER A 106 -0.62 -2.98 8.96
CA SER A 106 -1.12 -1.99 9.92
C SER A 106 -0.98 -0.59 9.34
N VAL A 107 -1.70 0.36 9.90
CA VAL A 107 -1.54 1.78 9.59
C VAL A 107 -1.19 2.54 10.86
N LYS A 108 -0.28 3.51 10.73
CA LYS A 108 0.05 4.48 11.76
C LYS A 108 0.39 5.82 11.11
N ASP A 109 -0.23 6.89 11.60
CA ASP A 109 -0.02 8.26 11.10
C ASP A 109 -0.21 8.36 9.57
N GLY A 110 -1.17 7.62 8.99
CA GLY A 110 -1.43 7.58 7.55
C GLY A 110 -0.42 6.74 6.74
N VAL A 111 0.56 6.10 7.38
CA VAL A 111 1.52 5.21 6.71
C VAL A 111 1.10 3.76 6.88
N VAL A 112 0.86 3.08 5.76
CA VAL A 112 0.58 1.63 5.75
C VAL A 112 1.90 0.88 5.90
N LYS A 113 2.01 0.04 6.93
CA LYS A 113 3.17 -0.82 7.17
C LYS A 113 2.84 -2.25 6.78
N VAL A 114 3.54 -2.78 5.80
CA VAL A 114 3.43 -4.18 5.35
C VAL A 114 4.63 -4.95 5.84
N SER A 115 4.42 -5.86 6.78
CA SER A 115 5.46 -6.71 7.35
C SER A 115 5.37 -8.12 6.77
N TYR A 116 6.44 -8.61 6.20
CA TYR A 116 6.52 -9.93 5.58
C TYR A 116 7.88 -10.59 5.79
N THR A 117 7.91 -11.90 5.60
CA THR A 117 9.15 -12.67 5.56
C THR A 117 9.35 -13.22 4.16
N THR A 118 10.62 -13.35 3.78
CA THR A 118 11.03 -13.95 2.51
C THR A 118 11.87 -15.20 2.77
N ASN A 119 11.69 -16.17 1.89
CA ASN A 119 12.56 -17.31 1.73
C ASN A 119 12.92 -17.45 0.26
N SER A 120 14.12 -17.90 -0.05
CA SER A 120 14.58 -18.04 -1.43
C SER A 120 15.27 -19.36 -1.69
N LYS A 121 15.04 -19.89 -2.89
CA LYS A 121 15.76 -21.07 -3.42
C LYS A 121 16.51 -20.65 -4.67
N LYS A 122 17.83 -20.76 -4.64
CA LYS A 122 18.69 -20.50 -5.80
C LYS A 122 18.30 -21.36 -7.00
N SER A 123 18.41 -20.76 -8.20
CA SER A 123 18.32 -21.46 -9.48
C SER A 123 19.63 -21.25 -10.23
N GLU A 124 20.14 -22.31 -10.84
CA GLU A 124 21.37 -22.27 -11.63
C GLU A 124 21.11 -21.99 -13.12
N SER A 125 19.86 -22.14 -13.57
CA SER A 125 19.50 -22.12 -14.99
C SER A 125 18.50 -21.05 -15.40
N ALA A 126 17.89 -20.33 -14.46
CA ALA A 126 16.84 -19.37 -14.76
C ALA A 126 16.84 -18.15 -13.84
N THR A 127 16.35 -17.04 -14.35
CA THR A 127 16.02 -15.83 -13.57
C THR A 127 14.52 -15.72 -13.42
N PHE A 128 14.09 -15.18 -12.30
CA PHE A 128 12.69 -15.04 -11.93
C PHE A 128 12.38 -13.60 -11.52
N ALA A 129 11.13 -13.21 -11.70
CA ALA A 129 10.55 -12.02 -11.11
C ALA A 129 9.38 -12.49 -10.23
N CYS A 130 9.57 -12.49 -8.92
CA CYS A 130 8.61 -13.00 -7.96
C CYS A 130 7.89 -11.84 -7.27
N PRO A 131 6.57 -11.69 -7.43
CA PRO A 131 5.80 -10.64 -6.80
C PRO A 131 5.22 -11.09 -5.45
N LEU A 132 5.17 -10.16 -4.50
CA LEU A 132 4.21 -10.11 -3.42
C LEU A 132 3.15 -9.08 -3.80
N ILE A 133 1.87 -9.46 -3.82
CA ILE A 133 0.75 -8.56 -4.11
C ILE A 133 -0.23 -8.64 -2.94
N VAL A 134 -0.51 -7.49 -2.33
CA VAL A 134 -1.38 -7.37 -1.16
C VAL A 134 -2.40 -6.26 -1.42
N SER A 135 -3.68 -6.51 -1.16
CA SER A 135 -4.69 -5.45 -1.10
C SER A 135 -5.04 -5.08 0.34
N VAL A 136 -5.30 -3.81 0.55
CA VAL A 136 -5.81 -3.26 1.81
C VAL A 136 -6.99 -2.33 1.52
N PRO A 137 -7.92 -2.12 2.45
CA PRO A 137 -8.99 -1.13 2.28
C PRO A 137 -8.42 0.23 1.89
N LYS A 138 -9.06 0.90 0.94
CA LYS A 138 -8.64 2.22 0.45
C LYS A 138 -8.98 3.29 1.49
N ASP A 139 -7.99 4.14 1.79
CA ASP A 139 -8.15 5.30 2.64
C ASP A 139 -7.13 6.38 2.23
N LYS A 140 -7.07 7.49 2.94
CA LYS A 140 -6.15 8.62 2.70
C LYS A 140 -4.75 8.31 3.21
N TYR A 141 -4.15 7.22 2.73
CA TYR A 141 -2.78 6.90 3.07
C TYR A 141 -1.79 7.83 2.36
N THR A 142 -0.75 8.21 3.06
CA THR A 142 0.33 9.06 2.54
C THR A 142 1.48 8.25 1.96
N ALA A 143 1.76 7.09 2.56
CA ALA A 143 2.86 6.23 2.14
C ALA A 143 2.64 4.77 2.54
N VAL A 144 3.42 3.89 1.92
CA VAL A 144 3.55 2.47 2.29
C VAL A 144 4.98 2.19 2.71
N GLN A 145 5.16 1.65 3.90
CA GLN A 145 6.45 1.15 4.40
C GLN A 145 6.50 -0.37 4.29
N PHE A 146 7.52 -0.86 3.61
CA PHE A 146 7.80 -2.29 3.48
C PHE A 146 8.81 -2.73 4.54
N VAL A 147 8.46 -3.77 5.30
CA VAL A 147 9.29 -4.35 6.36
C VAL A 147 9.51 -5.82 6.04
N GLU A 148 10.72 -6.15 5.59
CA GLU A 148 11.13 -7.49 5.24
C GLU A 148 11.98 -8.10 6.35
N ASN A 149 11.58 -9.29 6.83
CA ASN A 149 12.31 -10.02 7.89
C ASN A 149 12.60 -9.14 9.13
N GLY A 150 11.66 -8.26 9.50
CA GLY A 150 11.76 -7.34 10.63
C GLY A 150 12.54 -6.05 10.37
N LYS A 151 13.08 -5.85 9.16
CA LYS A 151 13.84 -4.66 8.78
C LYS A 151 13.06 -3.81 7.77
N ALA A 152 12.94 -2.50 8.00
CA ALA A 152 12.38 -1.58 7.02
C ALA A 152 13.32 -1.50 5.80
N VAL A 153 12.80 -1.83 4.61
CA VAL A 153 13.58 -1.90 3.37
C VAL A 153 13.24 -0.77 2.41
N LYS A 154 12.00 -0.29 2.41
CA LYS A 154 11.56 0.78 1.51
C LYS A 154 10.32 1.49 2.07
N THR A 155 10.21 2.79 1.77
CA THR A 155 8.97 3.57 1.91
C THR A 155 8.64 4.18 0.56
N VAL A 156 7.39 4.06 0.13
CA VAL A 156 6.87 4.55 -1.15
C VAL A 156 5.68 5.46 -0.88
N GLU A 157 5.66 6.64 -1.50
CA GLU A 157 4.51 7.55 -1.41
C GLU A 157 3.30 6.99 -2.15
N CYS A 158 2.12 7.16 -1.55
CA CYS A 158 0.85 6.90 -2.23
C CYS A 158 0.53 8.12 -3.10
N ARG A 159 0.70 8.00 -4.41
CA ARG A 159 0.28 9.03 -5.37
C ARG A 159 -1.13 8.69 -5.87
N PRO A 160 -2.03 9.70 -5.91
CA PRO A 160 -3.38 9.52 -6.47
C PRO A 160 -3.37 9.20 -7.96
#